data_393500739f698104055cdd1b02f667b9
#
_entry.id   393500739f698104055cdd1b02f667b9
#
_cell.length_a   1.000
_cell.length_b   1.000
_cell.length_c   1.000
_cell.angle_alpha   90.00
_cell.angle_beta   90.00
_cell.angle_gamma   90.00
#
_symmetry.space_group_name_H-M   'P 1'
#
loop_
_entity.id
_entity.type
_entity.pdbx_description
1 polymer ?
#
loop_
_entity_poly.entity_id
_entity_poly.type
_entity_poly.pdbx_seq_one_letter_code
_entity_poly.pdbx_strand_id
1 'polypeptide(L)'
;MILFLVRRVLLGVLVLWIITVAVFVLFFVAPHNVARLLAGKQASPQTVALVAHRLGLNRPVLDQYGSFIWGLLHGNLGYSFYSNEPVTSLLASRIPVSASLALGAAVIWLVIGVATGVLSATRPRGIADRTATVISLCFYSMPPFLLGILVLYLLFFRLHLAGIGIFPGSGYVSLTSNPAAWAQHLILPWLSLALTAAAAYARLTRAAMLDVLGEDYIRTATAKGLTRRRVILRHALRAALTPATTQFGIDLGILLGGTVVVEQIFGLPGLGYLAVQSIVTQDLPVIIAIVTLASAFVVAANLVVDVLYAVLDPRVRPQ
;
A
#
# COMPACT_ATOMS: atom_id res chain seq x y z
N MET A 1 3.83 -14.72 24.36
CA MET A 1 4.21 -13.62 23.45
C MET A 1 5.37 -13.99 22.53
N ILE A 2 6.50 -14.49 23.06
CA ILE A 2 7.66 -14.90 22.24
C ILE A 2 7.29 -16.02 21.27
N LEU A 3 6.61 -17.07 21.70
CA LEU A 3 6.17 -18.17 20.84
C LEU A 3 5.21 -17.73 19.73
N PHE A 4 4.31 -16.79 20.02
CA PHE A 4 3.41 -16.20 19.03
C PHE A 4 4.21 -15.44 17.96
N LEU A 5 5.16 -14.58 18.37
CA LEU A 5 6.03 -13.82 17.47
C LEU A 5 6.88 -14.76 16.61
N VAL A 6 7.51 -15.77 17.20
CA VAL A 6 8.31 -16.76 16.48
C VAL A 6 7.45 -17.48 15.43
N ARG A 7 6.25 -17.95 15.79
CA ARG A 7 5.34 -18.60 14.83
C ARG A 7 4.95 -17.66 13.68
N ARG A 8 4.69 -16.38 13.97
CA ARG A 8 4.33 -15.38 12.94
C ARG A 8 5.49 -15.06 12.01
N VAL A 9 6.70 -14.93 12.56
CA VAL A 9 7.92 -14.74 11.74
C VAL A 9 8.16 -15.95 10.86
N LEU A 10 8.08 -17.17 11.41
CA LEU A 10 8.25 -18.39 10.63
C LEU A 10 7.21 -18.51 9.49
N LEU A 11 5.95 -18.20 9.77
CA LEU A 11 4.91 -18.16 8.74
C LEU A 11 5.21 -17.08 7.67
N GLY A 12 5.68 -15.91 8.08
CA GLY A 12 6.08 -14.85 7.15
C GLY A 12 7.24 -15.29 6.25
N VAL A 13 8.26 -15.93 6.82
CA VAL A 13 9.39 -16.50 6.06
C VAL A 13 8.91 -17.59 5.10
N LEU A 14 8.01 -18.47 5.54
CA LEU A 14 7.43 -19.51 4.69
C LEU A 14 6.66 -18.91 3.51
N VAL A 15 5.83 -17.89 3.75
CA VAL A 15 5.08 -17.18 2.69
C VAL A 15 6.05 -16.53 1.70
N LEU A 16 7.08 -15.84 2.18
CA LEU A 16 8.10 -15.25 1.33
C LEU A 16 8.83 -16.31 0.50
N TRP A 17 9.18 -17.42 1.11
CA TRP A 17 9.79 -18.53 0.39
C TRP A 17 8.88 -19.07 -0.72
N ILE A 18 7.61 -19.32 -0.43
CA ILE A 18 6.63 -19.76 -1.44
C ILE A 18 6.53 -18.75 -2.59
N ILE A 19 6.50 -17.46 -2.27
CA ILE A 19 6.43 -16.39 -3.29
C ILE A 19 7.69 -16.38 -4.14
N THR A 20 8.89 -16.49 -3.53
CA THR A 20 10.15 -16.54 -4.32
C THR A 20 10.21 -17.77 -5.23
N VAL A 21 9.71 -18.92 -4.78
CA VAL A 21 9.57 -20.11 -5.63
C VAL A 21 8.58 -19.85 -6.78
N ALA A 22 7.41 -19.28 -6.50
CA ALA A 22 6.42 -18.97 -7.52
C ALA A 22 6.96 -17.97 -8.56
N VAL A 23 7.61 -16.90 -8.11
CA VAL A 23 8.27 -15.90 -8.96
C VAL A 23 9.36 -16.56 -9.81
N PHE A 24 10.21 -17.39 -9.20
CA PHE A 24 11.26 -18.10 -9.93
C PHE A 24 10.68 -19.03 -11.00
N VAL A 25 9.67 -19.83 -10.66
CA VAL A 25 9.01 -20.74 -11.61
C VAL A 25 8.36 -19.96 -12.76
N LEU A 26 7.62 -18.89 -12.45
CA LEU A 26 6.92 -18.09 -13.45
C LEU A 26 7.86 -17.38 -14.42
N PHE A 27 9.03 -16.92 -13.97
CA PHE A 27 9.90 -16.08 -14.79
C PHE A 27 11.13 -16.81 -15.34
N PHE A 28 11.58 -17.91 -14.74
CA PHE A 28 12.77 -18.64 -15.17
C PHE A 28 12.44 -20.04 -15.74
N VAL A 29 11.39 -20.71 -15.25
CA VAL A 29 11.06 -22.08 -15.68
C VAL A 29 9.93 -22.12 -16.71
N ALA A 30 8.86 -21.33 -16.50
CA ALA A 30 7.68 -21.35 -17.38
C ALA A 30 7.93 -20.80 -18.79
N PRO A 31 8.73 -19.73 -19.01
CA PRO A 31 9.03 -19.29 -20.36
C PRO A 31 10.05 -20.21 -21.01
N HIS A 32 9.65 -20.92 -22.07
CA HIS A 32 10.53 -21.85 -22.82
C HIS A 32 11.80 -21.18 -23.43
N ASN A 33 11.93 -19.84 -23.39
CA ASN A 33 13.03 -19.10 -23.99
C ASN A 33 13.33 -17.76 -23.30
N VAL A 34 13.59 -17.75 -22.00
CA VAL A 34 14.04 -16.53 -21.27
C VAL A 34 15.25 -15.90 -21.96
N ALA A 35 16.23 -16.73 -22.37
CA ALA A 35 17.41 -16.26 -23.08
C ALA A 35 17.07 -15.55 -24.41
N ARG A 36 16.06 -16.00 -25.13
CA ARG A 36 15.62 -15.38 -26.40
C ARG A 36 14.86 -14.08 -26.17
N LEU A 37 14.05 -14.02 -25.11
CA LEU A 37 13.38 -12.78 -24.69
C LEU A 37 14.41 -11.69 -24.40
N LEU A 38 15.50 -12.03 -23.72
CA LEU A 38 16.56 -11.12 -23.30
C LEU A 38 17.55 -10.78 -24.43
N ALA A 39 17.84 -11.73 -25.30
CA ALA A 39 18.70 -11.51 -26.48
C ALA A 39 18.01 -10.67 -27.56
N GLY A 40 16.67 -10.53 -27.50
CA GLY A 40 15.87 -9.85 -28.51
C GLY A 40 15.31 -10.81 -29.58
N LYS A 41 14.12 -10.43 -30.16
CA LYS A 41 13.39 -11.28 -31.12
C LYS A 41 14.21 -11.66 -32.37
N GLN A 42 15.17 -10.83 -32.75
CA GLN A 42 16.03 -11.03 -33.94
C GLN A 42 17.44 -11.54 -33.61
N ALA A 43 17.71 -11.93 -32.34
CA ALA A 43 19.01 -12.42 -31.95
C ALA A 43 19.37 -13.75 -32.62
N SER A 44 20.64 -13.90 -33.02
CA SER A 44 21.14 -15.14 -33.58
C SER A 44 21.11 -16.27 -32.54
N PRO A 45 21.02 -17.55 -32.96
CA PRO A 45 21.10 -18.69 -32.03
C PRO A 45 22.35 -18.65 -31.14
N GLN A 46 23.45 -18.15 -31.67
CA GLN A 46 24.71 -18.00 -30.94
C GLN A 46 24.60 -16.94 -29.84
N THR A 47 23.99 -15.81 -30.11
CA THR A 47 23.73 -14.75 -29.11
C THR A 47 22.82 -15.24 -28.00
N VAL A 48 21.75 -16.00 -28.37
CA VAL A 48 20.84 -16.60 -27.39
C VAL A 48 21.57 -17.60 -26.49
N ALA A 49 22.42 -18.46 -27.05
CA ALA A 49 23.23 -19.42 -26.28
C ALA A 49 24.21 -18.71 -25.33
N LEU A 50 24.84 -17.62 -25.78
CA LEU A 50 25.75 -16.82 -24.96
C LEU A 50 25.04 -16.13 -23.79
N VAL A 51 23.82 -15.59 -24.03
CA VAL A 51 22.98 -15.01 -22.98
C VAL A 51 22.55 -16.09 -22.00
N ALA A 52 22.11 -17.25 -22.48
CA ALA A 52 21.73 -18.38 -21.62
C ALA A 52 22.89 -18.82 -20.72
N HIS A 53 24.11 -18.91 -21.28
CA HIS A 53 25.30 -19.26 -20.51
C HIS A 53 25.66 -18.19 -19.46
N ARG A 54 25.65 -16.91 -19.84
CA ARG A 54 25.93 -15.79 -18.91
C ARG A 54 24.95 -15.72 -17.75
N LEU A 55 23.69 -16.02 -17.98
CA LEU A 55 22.64 -16.03 -16.97
C LEU A 55 22.57 -17.35 -16.19
N GLY A 56 23.40 -18.33 -16.55
CA GLY A 56 23.43 -19.64 -15.89
C GLY A 56 22.18 -20.48 -16.13
N LEU A 57 21.38 -20.17 -17.18
CA LEU A 57 20.13 -20.89 -17.52
C LEU A 57 20.40 -22.34 -17.97
N ASN A 58 21.65 -22.70 -18.24
CA ASN A 58 22.07 -24.05 -18.59
C ASN A 58 22.37 -24.92 -17.35
N ARG A 59 22.30 -24.35 -16.12
CA ARG A 59 22.54 -25.09 -14.89
C ARG A 59 21.27 -25.83 -14.44
N PRO A 60 21.37 -26.81 -13.56
CA PRO A 60 20.21 -27.42 -12.91
C PRO A 60 19.31 -26.36 -12.27
N VAL A 61 17.99 -26.56 -12.34
CA VAL A 61 16.99 -25.60 -11.84
C VAL A 61 17.20 -25.24 -10.36
N LEU A 62 17.64 -26.20 -9.55
CA LEU A 62 17.93 -25.98 -8.14
C LEU A 62 19.13 -25.04 -7.93
N ASP A 63 20.18 -25.15 -8.76
CA ASP A 63 21.34 -24.26 -8.68
C ASP A 63 20.99 -22.84 -9.13
N GLN A 64 20.12 -22.71 -10.14
CA GLN A 64 19.59 -21.42 -10.56
C GLN A 64 18.79 -20.76 -9.45
N TYR A 65 17.89 -21.51 -8.79
CA TYR A 65 17.11 -21.00 -7.66
C TYR A 65 18.01 -20.63 -6.47
N GLY A 66 18.98 -21.47 -6.14
CA GLY A 66 19.97 -21.17 -5.10
C GLY A 66 20.72 -19.87 -5.36
N SER A 67 21.18 -19.66 -6.61
CA SER A 67 21.87 -18.43 -7.04
C SER A 67 20.96 -17.22 -6.98
N PHE A 68 19.67 -17.37 -7.35
CA PHE A 68 18.66 -16.33 -7.26
C PHE A 68 18.43 -15.89 -5.80
N ILE A 69 18.19 -16.85 -4.89
CA ILE A 69 18.01 -16.57 -3.46
C ILE A 69 19.26 -15.95 -2.84
N TRP A 70 20.44 -16.47 -3.19
CA TRP A 70 21.71 -15.91 -2.72
C TRP A 70 21.88 -14.44 -3.14
N GLY A 71 21.59 -14.14 -4.40
CA GLY A 71 21.60 -12.77 -4.92
C GLY A 71 20.62 -11.87 -4.15
N LEU A 72 19.37 -12.34 -3.95
CA LEU A 72 18.33 -11.61 -3.22
C LEU A 72 18.77 -11.26 -1.79
N LEU A 73 19.34 -12.23 -1.05
CA LEU A 73 19.81 -12.04 0.33
C LEU A 73 20.99 -11.07 0.44
N HIS A 74 21.80 -10.94 -0.61
CA HIS A 74 22.92 -10.00 -0.66
C HIS A 74 22.58 -8.67 -1.33
N GLY A 75 21.29 -8.42 -1.62
CA GLY A 75 20.84 -7.20 -2.26
C GLY A 75 21.23 -7.06 -3.74
N ASN A 76 21.68 -8.15 -4.36
CA ASN A 76 21.97 -8.18 -5.79
C ASN A 76 20.70 -8.63 -6.54
N LEU A 77 19.95 -7.66 -7.04
CA LEU A 77 18.72 -7.88 -7.82
C LEU A 77 18.97 -7.89 -9.33
N GLY A 78 20.25 -7.90 -9.74
CA GLY A 78 20.64 -7.85 -11.14
C GLY A 78 20.63 -6.44 -11.74
N TYR A 79 20.63 -6.39 -13.06
CA TYR A 79 20.64 -5.16 -13.85
C TYR A 79 19.37 -5.08 -14.70
N SER A 80 18.81 -3.87 -14.82
CA SER A 80 17.75 -3.57 -15.77
C SER A 80 18.28 -3.75 -17.20
N PHE A 81 17.53 -4.47 -18.03
CA PHE A 81 17.90 -4.66 -19.43
C PHE A 81 17.55 -3.43 -20.27
N TYR A 82 16.62 -2.61 -19.81
CA TYR A 82 16.18 -1.41 -20.50
C TYR A 82 17.07 -0.20 -20.18
N SER A 83 17.34 0.06 -18.89
CA SER A 83 18.11 1.23 -18.45
C SER A 83 19.61 0.97 -18.29
N ASN A 84 20.04 -0.30 -18.28
CA ASN A 84 21.43 -0.72 -17.98
C ASN A 84 21.93 -0.24 -16.61
N GLU A 85 21.05 -0.07 -15.65
CA GLU A 85 21.34 0.33 -14.27
C GLU A 85 21.10 -0.83 -13.29
N PRO A 86 21.78 -0.85 -12.13
CA PRO A 86 21.47 -1.80 -11.07
C PRO A 86 20.00 -1.66 -10.63
N VAL A 87 19.27 -2.78 -10.57
CA VAL A 87 17.86 -2.78 -10.15
C VAL A 87 17.69 -2.24 -8.74
N THR A 88 18.66 -2.49 -7.86
CA THR A 88 18.67 -1.95 -6.48
C THR A 88 18.63 -0.42 -6.45
N SER A 89 19.39 0.24 -7.32
CA SER A 89 19.41 1.71 -7.42
C SER A 89 18.08 2.26 -7.95
N LEU A 90 17.52 1.59 -8.96
CA LEU A 90 16.20 1.93 -9.49
C LEU A 90 15.12 1.84 -8.40
N LEU A 91 15.07 0.73 -7.66
CA LEU A 91 14.10 0.54 -6.58
C LEU A 91 14.31 1.55 -5.46
N ALA A 92 15.56 1.78 -5.04
CA ALA A 92 15.87 2.72 -3.97
C ALA A 92 15.41 4.16 -4.27
N SER A 93 15.46 4.57 -5.53
CA SER A 93 14.96 5.89 -5.97
C SER A 93 13.42 5.97 -5.99
N ARG A 94 12.71 4.84 -6.17
CA ARG A 94 11.25 4.78 -6.32
C ARG A 94 10.50 4.52 -5.01
N ILE A 95 11.12 3.80 -4.07
CA ILE A 95 10.54 3.50 -2.76
C ILE A 95 10.06 4.75 -2.01
N PRO A 96 10.84 5.85 -1.88
CA PRO A 96 10.39 7.04 -1.17
C PRO A 96 9.13 7.68 -1.76
N VAL A 97 8.95 7.59 -3.09
CA VAL A 97 7.76 8.14 -3.78
C VAL A 97 6.51 7.34 -3.40
N SER A 98 6.54 6.01 -3.60
CA SER A 98 5.42 5.13 -3.24
C SER A 98 5.14 5.14 -1.74
N ALA A 99 6.17 5.17 -0.90
CA ALA A 99 6.03 5.28 0.55
C ALA A 99 5.39 6.62 0.97
N SER A 100 5.81 7.73 0.38
CA SER A 100 5.20 9.05 0.62
C SER A 100 3.72 9.06 0.23
N LEU A 101 3.39 8.48 -0.92
CA LEU A 101 2.02 8.37 -1.40
C LEU A 101 1.18 7.50 -0.45
N ALA A 102 1.66 6.33 -0.09
CA ALA A 102 0.97 5.38 0.76
C ALA A 102 0.74 5.92 2.18
N LEU A 103 1.79 6.43 2.82
CA LEU A 103 1.71 6.92 4.20
C LEU A 103 0.83 8.17 4.31
N GLY A 104 0.96 9.12 3.38
CA GLY A 104 0.12 10.32 3.39
C GLY A 104 -1.36 10.00 3.16
N ALA A 105 -1.68 9.12 2.22
CA ALA A 105 -3.05 8.66 2.02
C ALA A 105 -3.59 7.94 3.28
N ALA A 106 -2.79 7.07 3.90
CA ALA A 106 -3.17 6.35 5.11
C ALA A 106 -3.52 7.29 6.27
N VAL A 107 -2.72 8.32 6.50
CA VAL A 107 -2.99 9.34 7.53
C VAL A 107 -4.31 10.07 7.24
N ILE A 108 -4.51 10.49 6.00
CA ILE A 108 -5.72 11.23 5.59
C ILE A 108 -6.97 10.37 5.75
N TRP A 109 -6.96 9.12 5.28
CA TRP A 109 -8.15 8.27 5.41
C TRP A 109 -8.48 7.92 6.86
N LEU A 110 -7.47 7.67 7.69
CA LEU A 110 -7.69 7.42 9.12
C LEU A 110 -8.30 8.64 9.81
N VAL A 111 -7.73 9.82 9.58
CA VAL A 111 -8.21 11.06 10.19
C VAL A 111 -9.64 11.36 9.73
N ILE A 112 -9.89 11.36 8.43
CA ILE A 112 -11.21 11.66 7.87
C ILE A 112 -12.23 10.58 8.26
N GLY A 113 -11.87 9.30 8.09
CA GLY A 113 -12.77 8.18 8.34
C GLY A 113 -13.16 8.08 9.81
N VAL A 114 -12.17 8.12 10.72
CA VAL A 114 -12.46 8.07 12.16
C VAL A 114 -13.23 9.30 12.62
N ALA A 115 -12.84 10.51 12.22
CA ALA A 115 -13.54 11.73 12.60
C ALA A 115 -14.99 11.72 12.13
N THR A 116 -15.24 11.36 10.87
CA THR A 116 -16.57 11.27 10.28
C THR A 116 -17.41 10.19 10.98
N GLY A 117 -16.84 9.01 11.26
CA GLY A 117 -17.52 7.93 11.98
C GLY A 117 -17.92 8.32 13.40
N VAL A 118 -17.03 8.99 14.14
CA VAL A 118 -17.31 9.50 15.50
C VAL A 118 -18.40 10.56 15.46
N LEU A 119 -18.31 11.55 14.55
CA LEU A 119 -19.32 12.60 14.41
C LEU A 119 -20.70 12.03 14.07
N SER A 120 -20.76 11.06 13.16
CA SER A 120 -21.96 10.35 12.76
C SER A 120 -22.59 9.58 13.93
N ALA A 121 -21.80 8.84 14.70
CA ALA A 121 -22.26 8.05 15.84
C ALA A 121 -22.73 8.89 17.04
N THR A 122 -22.19 10.09 17.23
CA THR A 122 -22.56 10.95 18.36
C THR A 122 -23.92 11.63 18.21
N ARG A 123 -24.47 11.70 16.99
CA ARG A 123 -25.80 12.24 16.67
C ARG A 123 -26.50 11.33 15.66
N PRO A 124 -26.85 10.10 16.05
CA PRO A 124 -27.45 9.12 15.15
C PRO A 124 -28.80 9.63 14.59
N ARG A 125 -29.04 9.34 13.33
CA ARG A 125 -30.20 9.78 12.55
C ARG A 125 -30.33 11.30 12.34
N GLY A 126 -29.35 12.09 12.79
CA GLY A 126 -29.28 13.53 12.52
C GLY A 126 -28.85 13.84 11.08
N ILE A 127 -28.92 15.13 10.71
CA ILE A 127 -28.48 15.57 9.36
C ILE A 127 -27.02 15.22 9.11
N ALA A 128 -26.14 15.45 10.08
CA ALA A 128 -24.72 15.11 9.97
C ALA A 128 -24.48 13.61 9.73
N ASP A 129 -25.25 12.73 10.37
CA ASP A 129 -25.19 11.28 10.17
C ASP A 129 -25.66 10.88 8.76
N ARG A 130 -26.77 11.45 8.30
CA ARG A 130 -27.32 11.16 6.97
C ARG A 130 -26.39 11.65 5.86
N THR A 131 -25.88 12.87 5.96
CA THR A 131 -24.96 13.44 4.96
C THR A 131 -23.64 12.67 4.94
N ALA A 132 -23.04 12.35 6.08
CA ALA A 132 -21.84 11.53 6.18
C ALA A 132 -22.05 10.14 5.56
N THR A 133 -23.20 9.50 5.81
CA THR A 133 -23.51 8.19 5.24
C THR A 133 -23.67 8.26 3.72
N VAL A 134 -24.39 9.24 3.18
CA VAL A 134 -24.58 9.40 1.73
C VAL A 134 -23.24 9.67 1.05
N ILE A 135 -22.43 10.60 1.56
CA ILE A 135 -21.12 10.94 1.03
C ILE A 135 -20.20 9.71 1.07
N SER A 136 -20.18 8.98 2.19
CA SER A 136 -19.39 7.74 2.32
C SER A 136 -19.83 6.68 1.31
N LEU A 137 -21.13 6.50 1.07
CA LEU A 137 -21.63 5.55 0.07
C LEU A 137 -21.19 5.97 -1.34
N CYS A 138 -21.27 7.25 -1.69
CA CYS A 138 -20.81 7.75 -2.98
C CYS A 138 -19.32 7.44 -3.22
N PHE A 139 -18.44 7.78 -2.27
CA PHE A 139 -17.01 7.53 -2.42
C PHE A 139 -16.65 6.04 -2.36
N TYR A 140 -17.34 5.26 -1.54
CA TYR A 140 -17.10 3.82 -1.45
C TYR A 140 -17.48 3.07 -2.73
N SER A 141 -18.50 3.55 -3.45
CA SER A 141 -18.96 2.97 -4.70
C SER A 141 -18.06 3.31 -5.91
N MET A 142 -17.18 4.29 -5.76
CA MET A 142 -16.31 4.73 -6.85
C MET A 142 -14.97 3.98 -6.82
N PRO A 143 -14.54 3.42 -7.97
CA PRO A 143 -13.20 2.87 -8.08
C PRO A 143 -12.13 3.95 -7.85
N PRO A 144 -10.98 3.63 -7.20
CA PRO A 144 -9.92 4.61 -6.92
C PRO A 144 -9.39 5.35 -8.15
N PHE A 145 -9.33 4.68 -9.31
CA PHE A 145 -8.89 5.32 -10.54
C PHE A 145 -9.86 6.40 -11.03
N LEU A 146 -11.17 6.16 -10.90
CA LEU A 146 -12.20 7.14 -11.28
C LEU A 146 -12.10 8.37 -10.37
N LEU A 147 -11.95 8.16 -9.06
CA LEU A 147 -11.70 9.26 -8.12
C LEU A 147 -10.43 10.02 -8.45
N GLY A 148 -9.35 9.33 -8.83
CA GLY A 148 -8.11 9.97 -9.26
C GLY A 148 -8.32 10.91 -10.43
N ILE A 149 -9.01 10.44 -11.48
CA ILE A 149 -9.32 11.25 -12.67
C ILE A 149 -10.24 12.41 -12.31
N LEU A 150 -11.29 12.19 -11.50
CA LEU A 150 -12.22 13.24 -11.08
C LEU A 150 -11.54 14.32 -10.24
N VAL A 151 -10.69 13.92 -9.29
CA VAL A 151 -9.93 14.85 -8.43
C VAL A 151 -8.97 15.68 -9.31
N LEU A 152 -8.24 15.04 -10.24
CA LEU A 152 -7.37 15.71 -11.17
C LEU A 152 -8.17 16.69 -12.07
N TYR A 153 -9.29 16.26 -12.62
CA TYR A 153 -10.13 17.08 -13.49
C TYR A 153 -10.73 18.28 -12.74
N LEU A 154 -11.32 18.07 -11.57
CA LEU A 154 -12.03 19.12 -10.84
C LEU A 154 -11.07 20.08 -10.13
N LEU A 155 -10.06 19.56 -9.41
CA LEU A 155 -9.20 20.36 -8.54
C LEU A 155 -7.93 20.86 -9.22
N PHE A 156 -7.45 20.20 -10.28
CA PHE A 156 -6.35 20.74 -11.08
C PHE A 156 -6.90 21.46 -12.32
N PHE A 157 -7.51 20.72 -13.26
CA PHE A 157 -7.82 21.26 -14.58
C PHE A 157 -8.86 22.40 -14.53
N ARG A 158 -10.01 22.20 -13.86
CA ARG A 158 -11.07 23.21 -13.77
C ARG A 158 -10.66 24.44 -12.97
N LEU A 159 -9.92 24.27 -11.86
CA LEU A 159 -9.41 25.39 -11.08
C LEU A 159 -8.35 26.18 -11.87
N HIS A 160 -7.48 25.47 -12.58
CA HIS A 160 -6.45 26.13 -13.41
C HIS A 160 -7.08 26.97 -14.53
N LEU A 161 -8.14 26.47 -15.18
CA LEU A 161 -8.91 27.24 -16.16
C LEU A 161 -9.60 28.47 -15.55
N ALA A 162 -9.93 28.42 -14.26
CA ALA A 162 -10.48 29.57 -13.52
C ALA A 162 -9.39 30.53 -13.00
N GLY A 163 -8.12 30.35 -13.40
CA GLY A 163 -6.98 31.18 -12.96
C GLY A 163 -6.44 30.82 -11.56
N ILE A 164 -6.89 29.70 -10.97
CA ILE A 164 -6.52 29.26 -9.62
C ILE A 164 -5.53 28.09 -9.73
N GLY A 165 -4.24 28.38 -9.81
CA GLY A 165 -3.17 27.37 -9.94
C GLY A 165 -2.61 26.88 -8.59
N ILE A 166 -3.46 26.31 -7.71
CA ILE A 166 -3.02 25.87 -6.38
C ILE A 166 -2.33 24.50 -6.43
N PHE A 167 -2.84 23.57 -7.24
CA PHE A 167 -2.39 22.19 -7.27
C PHE A 167 -1.62 21.90 -8.55
N PRO A 168 -0.42 21.26 -8.46
CA PRO A 168 0.25 20.72 -9.63
C PRO A 168 -0.50 19.51 -10.17
N GLY A 169 -0.50 19.33 -11.51
CA GLY A 169 -1.22 18.25 -12.16
C GLY A 169 -0.46 16.92 -12.17
N SER A 170 0.86 16.96 -12.09
CA SER A 170 1.72 15.78 -12.19
C SER A 170 3.12 16.03 -11.61
N GLY A 171 3.88 14.96 -11.43
CA GLY A 171 5.25 14.98 -10.99
C GLY A 171 5.43 14.85 -9.47
N TYR A 172 6.66 14.73 -9.05
CA TYR A 172 7.05 14.51 -7.65
C TYR A 172 8.20 15.44 -7.26
N VAL A 173 8.10 16.00 -6.07
CA VAL A 173 9.18 16.76 -5.42
C VAL A 173 9.56 16.02 -4.15
N SER A 174 10.86 15.86 -3.88
CA SER A 174 11.32 15.15 -2.68
C SER A 174 10.99 15.94 -1.40
N LEU A 175 10.58 15.22 -0.35
CA LEU A 175 10.35 15.79 0.99
C LEU A 175 11.60 16.51 1.50
N THR A 176 12.78 15.99 1.21
CA THR A 176 14.06 16.55 1.67
C THR A 176 14.46 17.83 0.95
N SER A 177 13.99 18.05 -0.29
CA SER A 177 14.30 19.26 -1.08
C SER A 177 13.33 20.39 -0.77
N ASN A 178 12.05 20.15 -0.74
CA ASN A 178 11.03 21.14 -0.43
C ASN A 178 9.76 20.49 0.12
N PRO A 179 9.55 20.48 1.45
CA PRO A 179 8.39 19.85 2.07
C PRO A 179 7.05 20.42 1.64
N ALA A 180 6.96 21.72 1.37
CA ALA A 180 5.73 22.36 0.92
C ALA A 180 5.36 21.92 -0.49
N ALA A 181 6.30 21.96 -1.43
CA ALA A 181 6.09 21.46 -2.78
C ALA A 181 5.80 19.97 -2.82
N TRP A 182 6.48 19.17 -1.96
CA TRP A 182 6.20 17.75 -1.79
C TRP A 182 4.73 17.50 -1.41
N ALA A 183 4.21 18.21 -0.41
CA ALA A 183 2.82 18.10 -0.01
C ALA A 183 1.85 18.57 -1.11
N GLN A 184 2.16 19.68 -1.81
CA GLN A 184 1.33 20.18 -2.91
C GLN A 184 1.20 19.19 -4.07
N HIS A 185 2.27 18.47 -4.43
CA HIS A 185 2.24 17.46 -5.50
C HIS A 185 1.50 16.19 -5.07
N LEU A 186 1.50 15.87 -3.79
CA LEU A 186 0.90 14.64 -3.27
C LEU A 186 -0.53 14.80 -2.76
N ILE A 187 -1.05 16.01 -2.52
CA ILE A 187 -2.38 16.23 -1.95
C ILE A 187 -3.49 15.60 -2.80
N LEU A 188 -3.46 15.78 -4.13
CA LEU A 188 -4.45 15.21 -5.03
C LEU A 188 -4.33 13.67 -5.13
N PRO A 189 -3.12 13.08 -5.33
CA PRO A 189 -2.88 11.66 -5.20
C PRO A 189 -3.35 11.08 -3.85
N TRP A 190 -3.02 11.73 -2.73
CA TRP A 190 -3.48 11.30 -1.40
C TRP A 190 -4.99 11.28 -1.28
N LEU A 191 -5.67 12.34 -1.72
CA LEU A 191 -7.13 12.40 -1.69
C LEU A 191 -7.76 11.28 -2.53
N SER A 192 -7.19 10.99 -3.70
CA SER A 192 -7.67 9.93 -4.59
C SER A 192 -7.69 8.55 -3.93
N LEU A 193 -6.63 8.20 -3.18
CA LEU A 193 -6.56 6.94 -2.42
C LEU A 193 -7.38 7.01 -1.12
N ALA A 194 -7.32 8.15 -0.44
CA ALA A 194 -7.88 8.28 0.90
C ALA A 194 -9.41 8.30 0.92
N LEU A 195 -10.09 8.91 -0.05
CA LEU A 195 -11.54 9.12 0.01
C LEU A 195 -12.32 7.80 0.02
N THR A 196 -11.95 6.84 -0.82
CA THR A 196 -12.59 5.51 -0.83
C THR A 196 -12.38 4.77 0.48
N ALA A 197 -11.14 4.75 0.98
CA ALA A 197 -10.80 4.10 2.23
C ALA A 197 -11.45 4.81 3.43
N ALA A 198 -11.40 6.14 3.50
CA ALA A 198 -12.05 6.94 4.55
C ALA A 198 -13.53 6.65 4.68
N ALA A 199 -14.22 6.42 3.55
CA ALA A 199 -15.63 6.05 3.54
C ALA A 199 -15.90 4.70 4.23
N ALA A 200 -15.04 3.70 4.00
CA ALA A 200 -15.11 2.42 4.70
C ALA A 200 -14.86 2.57 6.21
N TYR A 201 -13.81 3.34 6.57
CA TYR A 201 -13.45 3.59 7.98
C TYR A 201 -14.50 4.42 8.71
N ALA A 202 -15.16 5.37 8.05
CA ALA A 202 -16.27 6.12 8.63
C ALA A 202 -17.43 5.20 9.04
N ARG A 203 -17.80 4.25 8.17
CA ARG A 203 -18.85 3.27 8.48
C ARG A 203 -18.43 2.30 9.59
N LEU A 204 -17.22 1.78 9.52
CA LEU A 204 -16.68 0.87 10.52
C LEU A 204 -16.61 1.53 11.90
N THR A 205 -16.02 2.73 11.97
CA THR A 205 -15.92 3.50 13.21
C THR A 205 -17.30 3.89 13.74
N ARG A 206 -18.25 4.28 12.86
CA ARG A 206 -19.63 4.59 13.27
C ARG A 206 -20.30 3.39 13.92
N ALA A 207 -20.23 2.21 13.31
CA ALA A 207 -20.84 1.00 13.85
C ALA A 207 -20.24 0.66 15.22
N ALA A 208 -18.93 0.56 15.31
CA ALA A 208 -18.23 0.27 16.56
C ALA A 208 -18.50 1.31 17.66
N MET A 209 -18.60 2.59 17.32
CA MET A 209 -18.94 3.65 18.27
C MET A 209 -20.38 3.52 18.80
N LEU A 210 -21.35 3.15 17.96
CA LEU A 210 -22.73 2.95 18.39
C LEU A 210 -22.86 1.79 19.37
N ASP A 211 -22.15 0.67 19.10
CA ASP A 211 -22.12 -0.48 19.99
C ASP A 211 -21.52 -0.10 21.35
N VAL A 212 -20.34 0.53 21.33
CA VAL A 212 -19.62 0.93 22.54
C VAL A 212 -20.38 1.97 23.37
N LEU A 213 -21.05 2.93 22.74
CA LEU A 213 -21.84 3.95 23.44
C LEU A 213 -23.05 3.36 24.19
N GLY A 214 -23.49 2.15 23.84
CA GLY A 214 -24.53 1.39 24.53
C GLY A 214 -24.08 0.65 25.80
N GLU A 215 -22.77 0.51 26.01
CA GLU A 215 -22.16 -0.29 27.08
C GLU A 215 -22.34 0.32 28.48
N ASP A 216 -22.47 -0.53 29.50
CA ASP A 216 -22.72 -0.12 30.89
C ASP A 216 -21.58 0.74 31.50
N TYR A 217 -20.33 0.48 31.12
CA TYR A 217 -19.21 1.29 31.61
C TYR A 217 -19.27 2.74 31.08
N ILE A 218 -19.85 2.97 29.91
CA ILE A 218 -20.07 4.31 29.37
C ILE A 218 -21.19 5.02 30.15
N ARG A 219 -22.27 4.29 30.48
CA ARG A 219 -23.34 4.82 31.37
C ARG A 219 -22.79 5.19 32.73
N THR A 220 -21.95 4.33 33.32
CA THR A 220 -21.27 4.57 34.59
C THR A 220 -20.35 5.80 34.52
N ALA A 221 -19.58 5.97 33.45
CA ALA A 221 -18.74 7.13 33.27
C ALA A 221 -19.55 8.43 33.18
N THR A 222 -20.70 8.38 32.52
CA THR A 222 -21.63 9.52 32.42
C THR A 222 -22.26 9.84 33.77
N ALA A 223 -22.70 8.82 34.53
CA ALA A 223 -23.29 8.97 35.86
C ALA A 223 -22.28 9.56 36.87
N LYS A 224 -20.98 9.30 36.70
CA LYS A 224 -19.90 9.92 37.49
C LYS A 224 -19.63 11.39 37.13
N GLY A 225 -20.42 12.01 36.25
CA GLY A 225 -20.32 13.42 35.89
C GLY A 225 -19.21 13.77 34.91
N LEU A 226 -18.63 12.78 34.23
CA LEU A 226 -17.63 13.06 33.17
C LEU A 226 -18.25 13.81 32.00
N THR A 227 -17.53 14.81 31.48
CA THR A 227 -17.99 15.58 30.32
C THR A 227 -18.18 14.68 29.09
N ARG A 228 -19.20 14.93 28.27
CA ARG A 228 -19.52 14.16 27.06
C ARG A 228 -18.32 14.00 26.14
N ARG A 229 -17.49 15.04 25.96
CA ARG A 229 -16.25 14.99 25.17
C ARG A 229 -15.26 13.97 25.72
N ARG A 230 -15.10 13.93 27.05
CA ARG A 230 -14.18 12.98 27.71
C ARG A 230 -14.69 11.54 27.60
N VAL A 231 -15.99 11.33 27.76
CA VAL A 231 -16.62 10.01 27.57
C VAL A 231 -16.39 9.51 26.14
N ILE A 232 -16.66 10.36 25.12
CA ILE A 232 -16.51 9.99 23.72
C ILE A 232 -15.04 9.73 23.37
N LEU A 233 -14.14 10.69 23.60
CA LEU A 233 -12.77 10.62 23.08
C LEU A 233 -11.86 9.67 23.89
N ARG A 234 -12.08 9.55 25.21
CA ARG A 234 -11.16 8.76 26.06
C ARG A 234 -11.71 7.36 26.39
N HIS A 235 -13.03 7.21 26.51
CA HIS A 235 -13.63 5.93 26.90
C HIS A 235 -14.21 5.19 25.70
N ALA A 236 -15.08 5.83 24.91
CA ALA A 236 -15.74 5.15 23.79
C ALA A 236 -14.80 4.95 22.59
N LEU A 237 -14.12 5.99 22.12
CA LEU A 237 -13.26 5.93 20.93
C LEU A 237 -12.15 4.91 21.07
N ARG A 238 -11.52 4.80 22.23
CA ARG A 238 -10.43 3.83 22.46
C ARG A 238 -10.89 2.40 22.21
N ALA A 239 -12.08 2.03 22.67
CA ALA A 239 -12.64 0.69 22.45
C ALA A 239 -13.14 0.52 21.00
N ALA A 240 -13.77 1.55 20.43
CA ALA A 240 -14.32 1.53 19.09
C ALA A 240 -13.25 1.51 17.97
N LEU A 241 -11.98 1.89 18.26
CA LEU A 241 -10.89 1.83 17.29
C LEU A 241 -10.33 0.41 17.06
N THR A 242 -10.65 -0.56 17.92
CA THR A 242 -10.11 -1.93 17.77
C THR A 242 -10.41 -2.55 16.39
N PRO A 243 -11.66 -2.52 15.86
CA PRO A 243 -11.91 -3.03 14.52
C PRO A 243 -11.20 -2.23 13.42
N ALA A 244 -11.08 -0.90 13.60
CA ALA A 244 -10.42 -0.04 12.63
C ALA A 244 -8.91 -0.30 12.56
N THR A 245 -8.25 -0.59 13.69
CA THR A 245 -6.83 -0.97 13.71
C THR A 245 -6.57 -2.32 13.05
N THR A 246 -7.47 -3.28 13.21
CA THR A 246 -7.40 -4.57 12.51
C THR A 246 -7.50 -4.39 11.00
N GLN A 247 -8.52 -3.64 10.57
CA GLN A 247 -8.73 -3.36 9.15
C GLN A 247 -7.53 -2.61 8.54
N PHE A 248 -6.96 -1.66 9.28
CA PHE A 248 -5.79 -0.91 8.84
C PHE A 248 -4.59 -1.79 8.48
N GLY A 249 -4.41 -2.86 9.22
CA GLY A 249 -3.36 -3.81 8.92
C GLY A 249 -3.55 -4.53 7.60
N ILE A 250 -4.76 -4.97 7.33
CA ILE A 250 -5.12 -5.62 6.06
C ILE A 250 -4.93 -4.62 4.91
N ASP A 251 -5.41 -3.39 5.10
CA ASP A 251 -5.38 -2.36 4.06
C ASP A 251 -3.98 -1.87 3.73
N LEU A 252 -3.04 -1.87 4.69
CA LEU A 252 -1.63 -1.58 4.43
C LEU A 252 -1.01 -2.55 3.41
N GLY A 253 -1.40 -3.84 3.47
CA GLY A 253 -0.97 -4.83 2.48
C GLY A 253 -1.54 -4.55 1.09
N ILE A 254 -2.81 -4.13 1.02
CA ILE A 254 -3.51 -3.85 -0.25
C ILE A 254 -3.05 -2.51 -0.85
N LEU A 255 -2.65 -1.58 -0.02
CA LEU A 255 -2.28 -0.22 -0.41
C LEU A 255 -1.19 -0.17 -1.48
N LEU A 256 -0.20 -1.06 -1.37
CA LEU A 256 0.89 -1.14 -2.35
C LEU A 256 0.38 -1.48 -3.77
N GLY A 257 -0.67 -2.32 -3.89
CA GLY A 257 -1.33 -2.59 -5.17
C GLY A 257 -2.17 -1.41 -5.66
N GLY A 258 -2.82 -0.67 -4.76
CA GLY A 258 -3.66 0.47 -5.07
C GLY A 258 -2.88 1.71 -5.53
N THR A 259 -1.63 1.87 -5.12
CA THR A 259 -0.79 3.00 -5.54
C THR A 259 -0.43 2.97 -7.01
N VAL A 260 -0.34 1.80 -7.64
CA VAL A 260 0.07 1.63 -9.06
C VAL A 260 -0.76 2.51 -9.99
N VAL A 261 -2.08 2.44 -9.86
CA VAL A 261 -3.00 3.18 -10.74
C VAL A 261 -2.91 4.69 -10.49
N VAL A 262 -2.82 5.10 -9.23
CA VAL A 262 -2.71 6.52 -8.87
C VAL A 262 -1.35 7.09 -9.31
N GLU A 263 -0.28 6.33 -9.17
CA GLU A 263 1.04 6.72 -9.68
C GLU A 263 1.02 6.95 -11.19
N GLN A 264 0.30 6.10 -11.96
CA GLN A 264 0.13 6.28 -13.41
C GLN A 264 -0.68 7.55 -13.75
N ILE A 265 -1.80 7.79 -13.05
CA ILE A 265 -2.68 8.93 -13.33
C ILE A 265 -1.96 10.27 -13.08
N PHE A 266 -1.19 10.35 -11.98
CA PHE A 266 -0.51 11.57 -11.57
C PHE A 266 0.95 11.65 -12.04
N GLY A 267 1.43 10.68 -12.84
CA GLY A 267 2.81 10.65 -13.33
C GLY A 267 3.86 10.64 -12.21
N LEU A 268 3.55 9.97 -11.11
CA LEU A 268 4.47 9.85 -9.97
C LEU A 268 5.49 8.76 -10.27
N PRO A 269 6.80 9.04 -10.18
CA PRO A 269 7.83 8.06 -10.48
C PRO A 269 8.06 7.09 -9.33
N GLY A 270 7.02 6.30 -8.95
CA GLY A 270 7.04 5.32 -7.89
C GLY A 270 7.29 3.89 -8.37
N LEU A 271 7.14 2.92 -7.45
CA LEU A 271 7.32 1.49 -7.72
C LEU A 271 6.25 0.95 -8.68
N GLY A 272 5.01 1.37 -8.53
CA GLY A 272 3.91 0.97 -9.40
C GLY A 272 4.07 1.53 -10.82
N TYR A 273 4.52 2.78 -10.95
CA TYR A 273 4.85 3.35 -12.25
C TYR A 273 5.98 2.55 -12.92
N LEU A 274 7.05 2.25 -12.18
CA LEU A 274 8.16 1.44 -12.66
C LEU A 274 7.69 0.04 -13.06
N ALA A 275 6.80 -0.59 -12.28
CA ALA A 275 6.27 -1.91 -12.59
C ALA A 275 5.56 -1.95 -13.96
N VAL A 276 4.65 -1.00 -14.21
CA VAL A 276 3.92 -0.92 -15.49
C VAL A 276 4.89 -0.66 -16.63
N GLN A 277 5.83 0.25 -16.47
CA GLN A 277 6.85 0.55 -17.47
C GLN A 277 7.68 -0.70 -17.80
N SER A 278 8.12 -1.43 -16.77
CA SER A 278 8.93 -2.64 -16.92
C SER A 278 8.16 -3.78 -17.60
N ILE A 279 6.84 -3.89 -17.41
CA ILE A 279 5.99 -4.84 -18.12
C ILE A 279 5.96 -4.49 -19.62
N VAL A 280 5.76 -3.22 -19.97
CA VAL A 280 5.71 -2.75 -21.36
C VAL A 280 7.07 -2.96 -22.06
N THR A 281 8.18 -2.69 -21.35
CA THR A 281 9.54 -2.85 -21.88
C THR A 281 10.08 -4.28 -21.75
N GLN A 282 9.31 -5.19 -21.14
CA GLN A 282 9.71 -6.58 -20.87
C GLN A 282 10.99 -6.70 -20.03
N ASP A 283 11.22 -5.77 -19.09
CA ASP A 283 12.38 -5.74 -18.21
C ASP A 283 12.18 -6.70 -17.03
N LEU A 284 12.45 -7.98 -17.29
CA LEU A 284 12.20 -9.07 -16.34
C LEU A 284 12.90 -8.91 -14.98
N PRO A 285 14.20 -8.52 -14.90
CA PRO A 285 14.84 -8.34 -13.59
C PRO A 285 14.12 -7.32 -12.72
N VAL A 286 13.68 -6.20 -13.29
CA VAL A 286 12.94 -5.17 -12.57
C VAL A 286 11.58 -5.67 -12.11
N ILE A 287 10.84 -6.40 -12.97
CA ILE A 287 9.53 -6.98 -12.61
C ILE A 287 9.69 -7.96 -11.43
N ILE A 288 10.64 -8.89 -11.52
CA ILE A 288 10.93 -9.88 -10.47
C ILE A 288 11.25 -9.18 -9.15
N ALA A 289 12.12 -8.17 -9.20
CA ALA A 289 12.53 -7.43 -8.03
C ALA A 289 11.37 -6.66 -7.39
N ILE A 290 10.50 -5.99 -8.18
CA ILE A 290 9.33 -5.28 -7.67
C ILE A 290 8.35 -6.25 -7.02
N VAL A 291 8.02 -7.38 -7.66
CA VAL A 291 7.10 -8.38 -7.11
C VAL A 291 7.64 -8.95 -5.79
N THR A 292 8.92 -9.29 -5.75
CA THR A 292 9.56 -9.81 -4.54
C THR A 292 9.57 -8.76 -3.41
N LEU A 293 9.93 -7.52 -3.73
CA LEU A 293 9.96 -6.41 -2.78
C LEU A 293 8.55 -6.10 -2.25
N ALA A 294 7.55 -6.00 -3.14
CA ALA A 294 6.16 -5.77 -2.74
C ALA A 294 5.65 -6.87 -1.80
N SER A 295 5.97 -8.13 -2.11
CA SER A 295 5.62 -9.26 -1.27
C SER A 295 6.29 -9.19 0.11
N ALA A 296 7.55 -8.80 0.16
CA ALA A 296 8.28 -8.59 1.42
C ALA A 296 7.66 -7.46 2.25
N PHE A 297 7.25 -6.35 1.60
CA PHE A 297 6.54 -5.27 2.27
C PHE A 297 5.19 -5.71 2.84
N VAL A 298 4.40 -6.47 2.09
CA VAL A 298 3.11 -7.01 2.57
C VAL A 298 3.31 -7.90 3.80
N VAL A 299 4.28 -8.81 3.75
CA VAL A 299 4.59 -9.68 4.89
C VAL A 299 5.09 -8.88 6.09
N ALA A 300 5.97 -7.90 5.88
CA ALA A 300 6.46 -7.03 6.94
C ALA A 300 5.33 -6.18 7.56
N ALA A 301 4.46 -5.60 6.73
CA ALA A 301 3.30 -4.84 7.19
C ALA A 301 2.36 -5.70 8.05
N ASN A 302 2.03 -6.90 7.58
CA ASN A 302 1.21 -7.84 8.34
C ASN A 302 1.85 -8.21 9.67
N LEU A 303 3.17 -8.45 9.70
CA LEU A 303 3.90 -8.75 10.94
C LEU A 303 3.83 -7.58 11.93
N VAL A 304 4.03 -6.34 11.46
CA VAL A 304 3.90 -5.13 12.30
C VAL A 304 2.50 -5.03 12.89
N VAL A 305 1.47 -5.30 12.09
CA VAL A 305 0.07 -5.28 12.55
C VAL A 305 -0.21 -6.39 13.56
N ASP A 306 0.29 -7.60 13.33
CA ASP A 306 0.15 -8.70 14.29
C ASP A 306 0.80 -8.35 15.66
N VAL A 307 1.95 -7.68 15.63
CA VAL A 307 2.61 -7.17 16.84
C VAL A 307 1.77 -6.09 17.52
N LEU A 308 1.28 -5.11 16.76
CA LEU A 308 0.39 -4.07 17.28
C LEU A 308 -0.87 -4.66 17.89
N TYR A 309 -1.45 -5.68 17.26
CA TYR A 309 -2.61 -6.40 17.78
C TYR A 309 -2.33 -7.07 19.12
N ALA A 310 -1.22 -7.80 19.22
CA ALA A 310 -0.80 -8.46 20.46
C ALA A 310 -0.51 -7.49 21.61
N VAL A 311 -0.16 -6.24 21.29
CA VAL A 311 0.08 -5.16 22.27
C VAL A 311 -1.24 -4.49 22.69
N LEU A 312 -2.16 -4.25 21.75
CA LEU A 312 -3.41 -3.51 21.99
C LEU A 312 -4.48 -4.39 22.65
N ASP A 313 -4.56 -5.68 22.30
CA ASP A 313 -5.52 -6.62 22.89
C ASP A 313 -4.81 -7.81 23.57
N PRO A 314 -4.60 -7.74 24.90
CA PRO A 314 -4.00 -8.85 25.66
C PRO A 314 -4.81 -10.15 25.63
N ARG A 315 -6.08 -10.13 25.23
CA ARG A 315 -6.97 -11.29 25.19
C ARG A 315 -6.68 -12.23 24.02
N VAL A 316 -6.01 -11.74 22.98
CA VAL A 316 -5.60 -12.51 21.79
C VAL A 316 -4.32 -13.33 22.05
N ARG A 317 -3.75 -13.26 23.24
CA ARG A 317 -2.60 -14.09 23.61
C ARG A 317 -3.06 -15.54 23.74
N PRO A 318 -2.67 -16.47 22.84
CA PRO A 318 -2.94 -17.88 23.08
C PRO A 318 -2.26 -18.28 24.39
N GLN A 319 -3.02 -18.91 25.25
CA GLN A 319 -2.53 -19.56 26.47
C GLN A 319 -1.52 -20.63 26.11
#